data_eb46456b300c2635dd3a2195eaf55362
#
_entry.id   eb46456b300c2635dd3a2195eaf55362
#
_cell.length_a   1.000
_cell.length_b   1.000
_cell.length_c   1.000
_cell.angle_alpha   90.00
_cell.angle_beta   90.00
_cell.angle_gamma   90.00
#
_symmetry.space_group_name_H-M   'P 1'
#
loop_
_entity.id
_entity.type
_entity.pdbx_description
1 polymer ?
#
loop_
_entity_poly.entity_id
_entity_poly.type
_entity_poly.pdbx_seq_one_letter_code
_entity_poly.pdbx_strand_id
1 'polypeptide(L)'
;DRLRSRGLGDVYKRQQKKMPSRRSTKLRLYVDTQKVNLIADGSDFIVVVAEVTDDSGNVRRLAKENIVFTVEGEGEIIGDATIGANPRAVEFGSAPVLIRSTRKAGKIKVKARVQFEGTQAPTATEIELESVPAEFPFCYEEQTYEIQRTTPSTLNVNPSKESSEGKVQLTEEERQRVLDEVERQQTEFGTEK
;
A
#
# COMPACT_ATOMS: atom_id res chain seq x y z
N ASP A 1 -48.14 6.04 47.84
CA ASP A 1 -47.49 6.51 46.63
C ASP A 1 -45.97 6.32 46.69
N ARG A 2 -45.52 5.14 46.29
CA ARG A 2 -44.14 4.81 46.24
C ARG A 2 -43.69 4.88 44.78
N LEU A 3 -43.40 6.07 44.32
CA LEU A 3 -42.56 6.26 43.16
C LEU A 3 -41.13 5.87 43.55
N ARG A 4 -40.88 4.58 43.66
CA ARG A 4 -39.53 4.06 43.73
C ARG A 4 -38.87 4.33 42.39
N SER A 5 -37.90 5.22 42.42
CA SER A 5 -36.98 5.49 41.33
C SER A 5 -36.21 4.23 40.94
N ARG A 6 -36.86 3.29 40.24
CA ARG A 6 -36.25 2.09 39.69
C ARG A 6 -35.27 2.39 38.55
N GLY A 7 -35.32 3.61 38.01
CA GLY A 7 -34.54 3.96 36.83
C GLY A 7 -33.05 4.24 37.08
N LEU A 8 -32.71 4.88 38.21
CA LEU A 8 -31.30 5.27 38.44
C LEU A 8 -30.40 4.11 38.86
N GLY A 9 -30.94 3.13 39.59
CA GLY A 9 -30.18 1.95 39.99
C GLY A 9 -29.85 1.01 38.81
N ASP A 10 -30.74 0.91 37.82
CA ASP A 10 -30.50 0.07 36.62
C ASP A 10 -29.55 0.71 35.64
N VAL A 11 -29.53 2.04 35.51
CA VAL A 11 -28.58 2.77 34.70
C VAL A 11 -27.15 2.59 35.24
N TYR A 12 -26.97 2.65 36.53
CA TYR A 12 -25.65 2.41 37.16
C TYR A 12 -25.18 0.96 37.05
N LYS A 13 -26.06 0.00 37.13
CA LYS A 13 -25.72 -1.41 37.01
C LYS A 13 -25.35 -1.84 35.58
N ARG A 14 -25.82 -1.10 34.57
CA ARG A 14 -25.52 -1.38 33.14
C ARG A 14 -24.29 -0.68 32.62
N GLN A 15 -23.73 0.28 33.35
CA GLN A 15 -22.46 0.91 32.98
C GLN A 15 -21.29 -0.02 33.34
N GLN A 16 -21.03 -1.00 32.51
CA GLN A 16 -19.75 -1.74 32.55
C GLN A 16 -18.66 -0.81 32.01
N LYS A 17 -17.96 -0.15 32.91
CA LYS A 17 -16.77 0.62 32.55
C LYS A 17 -15.63 -0.35 32.30
N LYS A 18 -15.53 -0.86 31.05
CA LYS A 18 -14.37 -1.61 30.63
C LYS A 18 -13.21 -0.62 30.48
N MET A 19 -12.34 -0.59 31.45
CA MET A 19 -11.09 0.13 31.31
C MET A 19 -10.08 -0.77 30.63
N PRO A 20 -9.50 -0.35 29.48
CA PRO A 20 -8.43 -1.13 28.87
C PRO A 20 -7.23 -1.19 29.84
N SER A 21 -6.51 -2.29 29.84
CA SER A 21 -5.26 -2.46 30.56
C SER A 21 -4.27 -1.34 30.17
N ARG A 22 -3.32 -1.06 31.05
CA ARG A 22 -2.32 -0.01 30.79
C ARG A 22 -1.31 -0.38 29.71
N ARG A 23 -1.27 -1.64 29.26
CA ARG A 23 -0.25 -2.16 28.35
C ARG A 23 -0.89 -2.76 27.09
N SER A 24 -0.28 -2.48 25.96
CA SER A 24 -0.55 -3.16 24.71
C SER A 24 0.16 -4.53 24.72
N THR A 25 -0.58 -5.62 24.48
CA THR A 25 0.00 -6.98 24.59
C THR A 25 -0.19 -7.81 23.33
N LYS A 26 -1.24 -7.54 22.55
CA LYS A 26 -1.58 -8.32 21.37
C LYS A 26 -2.01 -7.41 20.22
N LEU A 27 -1.74 -7.87 19.02
CA LEU A 27 -2.39 -7.38 17.82
C LEU A 27 -3.55 -8.31 17.46
N ARG A 28 -4.62 -7.75 16.96
CA ARG A 28 -5.74 -8.49 16.37
C ARG A 28 -5.97 -7.97 14.97
N LEU A 29 -6.01 -8.86 13.98
CA LEU A 29 -6.41 -8.55 12.63
C LEU A 29 -7.87 -8.91 12.40
N TYR A 30 -8.57 -8.07 11.68
CA TYR A 30 -9.88 -8.39 11.14
C TYR A 30 -10.06 -7.73 9.78
N VAL A 31 -11.00 -8.24 9.03
CA VAL A 31 -11.36 -7.76 7.71
C VAL A 31 -12.82 -7.35 7.74
N ASP A 32 -13.12 -6.19 7.22
CA ASP A 32 -14.49 -5.77 7.00
C ASP A 32 -14.91 -6.16 5.58
N THR A 33 -15.33 -7.40 5.42
CA THR A 33 -15.74 -7.92 4.11
C THR A 33 -17.16 -7.54 3.76
N GLN A 34 -17.96 -7.11 4.73
CA GLN A 34 -19.43 -6.96 4.57
C GLN A 34 -20.08 -8.15 3.83
N LYS A 35 -19.46 -9.33 3.92
CA LYS A 35 -19.82 -10.58 3.22
C LYS A 35 -19.62 -10.53 1.69
N VAL A 36 -18.80 -9.63 1.19
CA VAL A 36 -18.39 -9.57 -0.21
C VAL A 36 -17.09 -10.33 -0.39
N ASN A 37 -17.00 -11.15 -1.44
CA ASN A 37 -15.77 -11.83 -1.81
C ASN A 37 -14.82 -10.86 -2.52
N LEU A 38 -13.53 -11.01 -2.25
CA LEU A 38 -12.47 -10.30 -2.98
C LEU A 38 -12.31 -10.94 -4.36
N ILE A 39 -12.48 -10.17 -5.43
CA ILE A 39 -12.39 -10.65 -6.82
C ILE A 39 -10.95 -10.49 -7.32
N ALA A 40 -10.42 -11.53 -7.96
CA ALA A 40 -9.06 -11.53 -8.53
C ALA A 40 -9.05 -10.88 -9.92
N ASP A 41 -9.35 -9.58 -9.99
CA ASP A 41 -9.33 -8.77 -11.22
C ASP A 41 -8.12 -7.83 -11.32
N GLY A 42 -7.29 -7.78 -10.28
CA GLY A 42 -6.13 -6.91 -10.19
C GLY A 42 -6.45 -5.47 -9.78
N SER A 43 -7.72 -5.16 -9.52
CA SER A 43 -8.17 -3.82 -9.10
C SER A 43 -8.99 -3.83 -7.81
N ASP A 44 -9.68 -4.93 -7.53
CA ASP A 44 -10.48 -5.07 -6.32
C ASP A 44 -9.60 -5.11 -5.07
N PHE A 45 -10.08 -4.51 -4.00
CA PHE A 45 -9.31 -4.39 -2.77
C PHE A 45 -10.18 -4.59 -1.52
N ILE A 46 -9.51 -4.94 -0.45
CA ILE A 46 -10.12 -5.16 0.85
C ILE A 46 -9.35 -4.40 1.93
N VAL A 47 -10.06 -3.96 2.97
CA VAL A 47 -9.46 -3.30 4.11
C VAL A 47 -9.18 -4.31 5.21
N VAL A 48 -7.92 -4.45 5.58
CA VAL A 48 -7.50 -5.21 6.75
C VAL A 48 -7.16 -4.22 7.86
N VAL A 49 -7.73 -4.43 9.03
CA VAL A 49 -7.51 -3.55 10.18
C VAL A 49 -6.76 -4.30 11.26
N ALA A 50 -5.64 -3.73 11.70
CA ALA A 50 -4.92 -4.18 12.89
C ALA A 50 -5.36 -3.36 14.09
N GLU A 51 -5.80 -4.02 15.15
CA GLU A 51 -6.11 -3.40 16.43
C GLU A 51 -5.08 -3.79 17.48
N VAL A 52 -4.65 -2.79 18.24
CA VAL A 52 -3.79 -3.01 19.41
C VAL A 52 -4.68 -3.26 20.62
N THR A 53 -4.53 -4.43 21.22
CA THR A 53 -5.36 -4.86 22.35
C THR A 53 -4.55 -5.15 23.61
N ASP A 54 -5.23 -5.20 24.74
CA ASP A 54 -4.73 -5.72 25.99
C ASP A 54 -4.95 -7.25 26.11
N ASP A 55 -4.52 -7.84 27.22
CA ASP A 55 -4.69 -9.27 27.49
C ASP A 55 -6.15 -9.71 27.51
N SER A 56 -7.05 -8.81 27.84
CA SER A 56 -8.49 -9.04 27.89
C SER A 56 -9.20 -8.81 26.54
N GLY A 57 -8.45 -8.42 25.50
CA GLY A 57 -8.98 -8.14 24.16
C GLY A 57 -9.63 -6.77 24.00
N ASN A 58 -9.45 -5.84 24.96
CA ASN A 58 -9.95 -4.49 24.83
C ASN A 58 -9.00 -3.66 23.97
N VAL A 59 -9.55 -2.86 23.05
CA VAL A 59 -8.76 -1.99 22.18
C VAL A 59 -8.09 -0.87 22.97
N ARG A 60 -6.80 -0.70 22.76
CA ARG A 60 -5.96 0.33 23.38
C ARG A 60 -6.00 1.62 22.56
N ARG A 61 -6.99 2.47 22.83
CA ARG A 61 -7.21 3.70 22.06
C ARG A 61 -6.10 4.74 22.15
N LEU A 62 -5.24 4.65 23.16
CA LEU A 62 -4.09 5.56 23.34
C LEU A 62 -2.76 4.93 22.90
N ALA A 63 -2.83 3.81 22.19
CA ALA A 63 -1.67 3.20 21.56
C ALA A 63 -1.05 4.14 20.53
N LYS A 64 0.29 4.16 20.44
CA LYS A 64 1.05 5.04 19.54
C LYS A 64 2.06 4.27 18.70
N GLU A 65 1.93 2.96 18.68
CA GLU A 65 2.78 2.07 17.92
C GLU A 65 2.59 2.29 16.41
N ASN A 66 3.62 2.02 15.63
CA ASN A 66 3.50 1.89 14.18
C ASN A 66 3.41 0.41 13.82
N ILE A 67 2.48 0.05 12.97
CA ILE A 67 2.26 -1.31 12.52
C ILE A 67 2.87 -1.48 11.12
N VAL A 68 3.68 -2.53 10.98
CA VAL A 68 4.20 -2.98 9.69
C VAL A 68 3.37 -4.17 9.22
N PHE A 69 2.85 -4.05 8.01
CA PHE A 69 2.13 -5.12 7.34
C PHE A 69 3.03 -5.80 6.31
N THR A 70 2.90 -7.10 6.19
CA THR A 70 3.50 -7.90 5.12
C THR A 70 2.45 -8.78 4.51
N VAL A 71 2.49 -8.95 3.19
CA VAL A 71 1.55 -9.77 2.43
C VAL A 71 2.32 -10.83 1.68
N GLU A 72 1.80 -12.06 1.74
CA GLU A 72 2.29 -13.23 1.01
C GLU A 72 1.14 -13.80 0.18
N GLY A 73 1.43 -14.32 -1.01
CA GLY A 73 0.42 -14.91 -1.90
C GLY A 73 -0.10 -13.92 -2.95
N GLU A 74 -1.38 -14.09 -3.34
CA GLU A 74 -2.00 -13.38 -4.47
C GLU A 74 -2.61 -12.03 -4.08
N GLY A 75 -1.86 -11.22 -3.35
CA GLY A 75 -2.26 -9.88 -2.93
C GLY A 75 -1.09 -8.91 -2.81
N GLU A 76 -1.38 -7.63 -2.90
CA GLU A 76 -0.42 -6.53 -2.78
C GLU A 76 -0.93 -5.44 -1.84
N ILE A 77 -0.02 -4.83 -1.08
CA ILE A 77 -0.35 -3.65 -0.26
C ILE A 77 -0.45 -2.43 -1.17
N ILE A 78 -1.53 -1.68 -1.04
CA ILE A 78 -1.68 -0.38 -1.71
C ILE A 78 -1.02 0.70 -0.87
N GLY A 79 0.02 1.33 -1.43
CA GLY A 79 0.76 2.41 -0.79
C GLY A 79 1.99 1.93 -0.01
N ASP A 80 2.85 2.88 0.28
CA ASP A 80 4.16 2.67 0.88
C ASP A 80 4.42 3.62 2.06
N ALA A 81 5.68 3.69 2.48
CA ALA A 81 6.11 4.56 3.58
C ALA A 81 6.00 6.05 3.25
N THR A 82 6.05 6.44 1.97
CA THR A 82 6.03 7.86 1.55
C THR A 82 4.71 8.54 1.85
N ILE A 83 3.61 7.77 1.74
CA ILE A 83 2.27 8.24 2.07
C ILE A 83 1.80 7.75 3.46
N GLY A 84 2.69 7.14 4.23
CA GLY A 84 2.38 6.60 5.55
C GLY A 84 1.38 5.44 5.52
N ALA A 85 1.31 4.69 4.41
CA ALA A 85 0.43 3.53 4.29
C ALA A 85 1.03 2.28 4.97
N ASN A 86 2.36 2.10 4.85
CA ASN A 86 3.06 1.01 5.50
C ASN A 86 4.55 1.38 5.73
N PRO A 87 5.02 1.54 6.96
CA PRO A 87 4.33 1.37 8.24
C PRO A 87 3.17 2.34 8.48
N ARG A 88 2.12 1.87 9.14
CA ARG A 88 0.95 2.66 9.49
C ARG A 88 0.95 3.04 10.97
N ALA A 89 0.80 4.32 11.27
CA ALA A 89 0.62 4.77 12.65
C ALA A 89 -0.76 4.33 13.18
N VAL A 90 -0.77 3.88 14.43
CA VAL A 90 -2.02 3.52 15.11
C VAL A 90 -2.79 4.77 15.50
N GLU A 91 -4.04 4.85 15.08
CA GLU A 91 -4.98 5.91 15.44
C GLU A 91 -6.15 5.30 16.21
N PHE A 92 -6.43 5.83 17.40
CA PHE A 92 -7.49 5.30 18.29
C PHE A 92 -7.42 3.79 18.54
N GLY A 93 -6.21 3.23 18.49
CA GLY A 93 -5.96 1.81 18.73
C GLY A 93 -6.08 0.93 17.51
N SER A 94 -6.27 1.48 16.30
CA SER A 94 -6.38 0.76 15.04
C SER A 94 -5.46 1.31 13.96
N ALA A 95 -5.05 0.46 13.04
CA ALA A 95 -4.26 0.79 11.87
C ALA A 95 -4.82 0.02 10.65
N PRO A 96 -5.46 0.70 9.70
CA PRO A 96 -5.95 0.06 8.48
C PRO A 96 -4.85 -0.07 7.43
N VAL A 97 -4.95 -1.11 6.60
CA VAL A 97 -4.17 -1.30 5.38
C VAL A 97 -5.07 -1.77 4.25
N LEU A 98 -4.81 -1.31 3.05
CA LEU A 98 -5.51 -1.70 1.84
C LEU A 98 -4.73 -2.83 1.15
N ILE A 99 -5.39 -3.94 0.89
CA ILE A 99 -4.84 -5.09 0.19
C ILE A 99 -5.58 -5.25 -1.13
N ARG A 100 -4.86 -5.10 -2.24
CA ARG A 100 -5.38 -5.31 -3.59
C ARG A 100 -5.16 -6.77 -4.00
N SER A 101 -6.12 -7.34 -4.69
CA SER A 101 -5.97 -8.66 -5.33
C SER A 101 -5.04 -8.59 -6.54
N THR A 102 -4.36 -9.71 -6.83
CA THR A 102 -3.74 -9.92 -8.14
C THR A 102 -4.77 -10.43 -9.16
N ARG A 103 -4.36 -10.67 -10.40
CA ARG A 103 -5.22 -11.29 -11.42
C ARG A 103 -5.39 -12.79 -11.24
N LYS A 104 -4.65 -13.39 -10.31
CA LYS A 104 -4.74 -14.81 -9.97
C LYS A 104 -5.54 -14.96 -8.70
N ALA A 105 -6.58 -15.79 -8.76
CA ALA A 105 -7.32 -16.16 -7.58
C ALA A 105 -6.47 -17.07 -6.69
N GLY A 106 -6.50 -16.85 -5.40
CA GLY A 106 -5.73 -17.64 -4.46
C GLY A 106 -5.74 -17.09 -3.05
N LYS A 107 -4.89 -17.71 -2.23
CA LYS A 107 -4.74 -17.33 -0.83
C LYS A 107 -3.85 -16.11 -0.69
N ILE A 108 -4.26 -15.25 0.22
CA ILE A 108 -3.55 -14.02 0.61
C ILE A 108 -3.34 -14.10 2.12
N LYS A 109 -2.10 -14.10 2.54
CA LYS A 109 -1.74 -14.12 3.95
C LYS A 109 -1.21 -12.75 4.36
N VAL A 110 -1.90 -12.11 5.26
CA VAL A 110 -1.54 -10.79 5.79
C VAL A 110 -1.00 -10.95 7.20
N LYS A 111 0.21 -10.48 7.43
CA LYS A 111 0.85 -10.46 8.75
C LYS A 111 0.99 -9.02 9.23
N ALA A 112 0.78 -8.79 10.51
CA ALA A 112 1.00 -7.51 11.16
C ALA A 112 1.91 -7.65 12.36
N ARG A 113 2.86 -6.73 12.48
CA ARG A 113 3.76 -6.62 13.63
C ARG A 113 4.01 -5.16 13.96
N VAL A 114 4.46 -4.89 15.16
CA VAL A 114 4.92 -3.54 15.53
C VAL A 114 6.26 -3.26 14.88
N GLN A 115 6.47 -2.03 14.43
CA GLN A 115 7.69 -1.62 13.74
C GLN A 115 8.95 -1.79 14.60
N PHE A 116 8.85 -1.42 15.88
CA PHE A 116 9.95 -1.55 16.83
C PHE A 116 9.61 -2.62 17.84
N GLU A 117 10.19 -3.78 17.66
CA GLU A 117 10.02 -4.92 18.56
C GLU A 117 10.92 -4.76 19.77
N GLY A 118 10.32 -4.88 20.95
CA GLY A 118 11.00 -4.92 22.23
C GLY A 118 10.44 -6.04 23.10
N THR A 119 11.04 -6.33 24.23
CA THR A 119 10.57 -7.39 25.15
C THR A 119 9.12 -7.23 25.62
N GLN A 120 8.55 -6.07 25.39
CA GLN A 120 7.18 -5.73 25.80
C GLN A 120 6.29 -5.36 24.61
N ALA A 121 6.74 -5.59 23.37
CA ALA A 121 5.96 -5.32 22.17
C ALA A 121 4.72 -6.23 22.10
N PRO A 122 3.62 -5.76 21.52
CA PRO A 122 2.47 -6.59 21.22
C PRO A 122 2.85 -7.76 20.32
N THR A 123 2.28 -8.93 20.58
CA THR A 123 2.51 -10.11 19.77
C THR A 123 2.02 -9.91 18.35
N ALA A 124 2.85 -10.25 17.36
CA ALA A 124 2.47 -10.25 15.96
C ALA A 124 1.33 -11.22 15.68
N THR A 125 0.55 -10.95 14.66
CA THR A 125 -0.61 -11.76 14.26
C THR A 125 -0.71 -11.85 12.75
N GLU A 126 -1.45 -12.83 12.27
CA GLU A 126 -1.70 -13.07 10.84
C GLU A 126 -3.16 -13.41 10.58
N ILE A 127 -3.60 -13.15 9.35
CA ILE A 127 -4.92 -13.52 8.85
C ILE A 127 -4.79 -14.06 7.42
N GLU A 128 -5.56 -15.08 7.09
CA GLU A 128 -5.66 -15.62 5.74
C GLU A 128 -6.96 -15.17 5.10
N LEU A 129 -6.85 -14.74 3.85
CA LEU A 129 -7.94 -14.33 2.99
C LEU A 129 -7.88 -15.16 1.72
N GLU A 130 -8.97 -15.21 0.98
CA GLU A 130 -9.03 -15.88 -0.30
C GLU A 130 -9.72 -14.97 -1.32
N SER A 131 -9.11 -14.85 -2.49
CA SER A 131 -9.72 -14.17 -3.63
C SER A 131 -10.35 -15.18 -4.58
N VAL A 132 -11.50 -14.82 -5.14
CA VAL A 132 -12.23 -15.62 -6.11
C VAL A 132 -11.88 -15.21 -7.54
N PRO A 133 -11.92 -16.12 -8.53
CA PRO A 133 -11.66 -15.77 -9.92
C PRO A 133 -12.63 -14.69 -10.42
N ALA A 134 -12.14 -13.78 -11.27
CA ALA A 134 -13.00 -12.86 -11.99
C ALA A 134 -13.82 -13.61 -13.07
N GLU A 135 -15.11 -13.36 -13.11
CA GLU A 135 -16.00 -13.98 -14.11
C GLU A 135 -15.93 -13.29 -15.49
N PHE A 136 -15.33 -12.10 -15.53
CA PHE A 136 -15.25 -11.29 -16.75
C PHE A 136 -13.89 -11.48 -17.45
N PRO A 137 -13.86 -11.54 -18.80
CA PRO A 137 -12.60 -11.56 -19.52
C PRO A 137 -11.86 -10.25 -19.29
N PHE A 138 -10.56 -10.35 -19.06
CA PHE A 138 -9.72 -9.15 -18.98
C PHE A 138 -9.63 -8.49 -20.36
N CYS A 139 -9.55 -7.16 -20.39
CA CYS A 139 -9.39 -6.41 -21.66
C CYS A 139 -8.09 -6.75 -22.40
N TYR A 140 -7.09 -7.29 -21.68
CA TYR A 140 -5.80 -7.71 -22.23
C TYR A 140 -5.47 -9.10 -21.73
N GLU A 141 -5.29 -10.05 -22.67
CA GLU A 141 -4.74 -11.36 -22.36
C GLU A 141 -3.22 -11.24 -22.19
N GLU A 142 -2.64 -11.92 -21.20
CA GLU A 142 -1.18 -11.91 -20.97
C GLU A 142 -0.40 -12.35 -22.22
N GLN A 143 -0.95 -13.29 -23.00
CA GLN A 143 -0.35 -13.75 -24.24
C GLN A 143 -0.21 -12.65 -25.29
N THR A 144 -1.13 -11.71 -25.35
CA THR A 144 -1.06 -10.57 -26.29
C THR A 144 0.07 -9.60 -25.91
N TYR A 145 0.38 -9.49 -24.62
CA TYR A 145 1.47 -8.65 -24.13
C TYR A 145 2.84 -9.25 -24.42
N GLU A 146 3.01 -10.55 -24.33
CA GLU A 146 4.25 -11.23 -24.65
C GLU A 146 4.55 -11.19 -26.16
N ILE A 147 3.54 -11.38 -27.01
CA ILE A 147 3.68 -11.28 -28.46
C ILE A 147 4.08 -9.85 -28.88
N GLN A 148 3.53 -8.83 -28.25
CA GLN A 148 3.91 -7.44 -28.53
C GLN A 148 5.29 -7.06 -28.04
N ARG A 149 5.81 -7.72 -27.01
CA ARG A 149 7.20 -7.51 -26.53
C ARG A 149 8.24 -8.23 -27.40
N THR A 150 7.88 -9.31 -28.04
CA THR A 150 8.81 -10.09 -28.89
C THR A 150 8.86 -9.62 -30.35
N THR A 151 7.82 -8.92 -30.83
CA THR A 151 7.77 -8.45 -32.21
C THR A 151 8.73 -7.30 -32.58
N PRO A 152 9.19 -6.42 -31.68
CA PRO A 152 10.16 -5.41 -32.07
C PRO A 152 11.58 -5.94 -32.29
N SER A 153 11.89 -7.16 -31.84
CA SER A 153 13.24 -7.72 -31.95
C SER A 153 13.52 -8.42 -33.28
N THR A 154 12.52 -8.59 -34.13
CA THR A 154 12.64 -9.24 -35.45
C THR A 154 12.59 -8.29 -36.66
N LEU A 155 12.74 -6.99 -36.42
CA LEU A 155 13.23 -6.16 -37.52
C LEU A 155 14.68 -6.60 -37.81
N ASN A 156 14.80 -7.48 -38.79
CA ASN A 156 16.06 -7.80 -39.44
C ASN A 156 16.76 -6.50 -39.88
N VAL A 157 17.46 -5.90 -38.96
CA VAL A 157 18.53 -4.98 -39.31
C VAL A 157 19.65 -5.90 -39.79
N ASN A 158 19.79 -6.04 -41.10
CA ASN A 158 20.93 -6.66 -41.71
C ASN A 158 22.21 -6.13 -41.03
N PRO A 159 23.06 -6.99 -40.46
CA PRO A 159 24.27 -6.53 -39.77
C PRO A 159 25.41 -6.26 -40.77
N SER A 160 25.10 -5.76 -41.95
CA SER A 160 26.09 -5.41 -42.97
C SER A 160 25.87 -4.00 -43.47
N LYS A 161 25.98 -3.06 -42.55
CA LYS A 161 26.55 -1.72 -42.79
C LYS A 161 26.69 -1.09 -41.41
N GLU A 162 27.91 -0.92 -41.04
CA GLU A 162 28.40 -0.18 -39.89
C GLU A 162 27.46 0.93 -39.50
N SER A 163 26.74 0.76 -38.39
CA SER A 163 26.21 1.88 -37.65
C SER A 163 27.42 2.56 -37.02
N SER A 164 28.11 3.38 -37.82
CA SER A 164 28.80 4.50 -37.25
C SER A 164 27.83 5.17 -36.26
N GLU A 165 28.25 5.25 -35.01
CA GLU A 165 27.67 6.01 -33.95
C GLU A 165 26.95 7.22 -34.53
N GLY A 166 25.63 7.35 -34.21
CA GLY A 166 24.85 8.53 -34.54
C GLY A 166 25.34 9.75 -33.74
N LYS A 167 26.56 10.17 -33.97
CA LYS A 167 26.98 11.53 -33.79
C LYS A 167 26.23 12.31 -34.84
N VAL A 168 25.17 12.98 -34.44
CA VAL A 168 24.60 14.05 -35.23
C VAL A 168 25.76 15.01 -35.47
N GLN A 169 26.37 14.91 -36.65
CA GLN A 169 27.35 15.88 -37.09
C GLN A 169 26.56 17.12 -37.45
N LEU A 170 26.40 18.00 -36.46
CA LEU A 170 25.96 19.34 -36.73
C LEU A 170 26.90 19.96 -37.76
N THR A 171 26.35 20.55 -38.79
CA THR A 171 27.10 21.31 -39.77
C THR A 171 27.85 22.44 -39.07
N GLU A 172 28.95 22.91 -39.61
CA GLU A 172 29.73 24.02 -39.02
C GLU A 172 28.82 25.26 -38.75
N GLU A 173 27.86 25.49 -39.63
CA GLU A 173 26.89 26.60 -39.46
C GLU A 173 25.95 26.39 -38.29
N GLU A 174 25.50 25.15 -38.04
CA GLU A 174 24.66 24.81 -36.89
C GLU A 174 25.43 24.89 -35.57
N ARG A 175 26.72 24.48 -35.57
CA ARG A 175 27.59 24.64 -34.41
C ARG A 175 27.79 26.10 -34.06
N GLN A 176 28.02 26.95 -35.09
CA GLN A 176 28.22 28.38 -34.86
C GLN A 176 26.97 29.04 -34.28
N ARG A 177 25.76 28.68 -34.77
CA ARG A 177 24.48 29.18 -34.20
C ARG A 177 24.28 28.78 -32.74
N VAL A 178 24.66 27.57 -32.38
CA VAL A 178 24.55 27.10 -30.98
C VAL A 178 25.53 27.82 -30.08
N LEU A 179 26.76 28.10 -30.57
CA LEU A 179 27.75 28.87 -29.82
C LEU A 179 27.31 30.34 -29.63
N ASP A 180 26.81 30.96 -30.68
CA ASP A 180 26.31 32.37 -30.60
C ASP A 180 25.10 32.47 -29.65
N GLU A 181 24.24 31.46 -29.59
CA GLU A 181 23.10 31.43 -28.66
C GLU A 181 23.53 31.22 -27.23
N VAL A 182 24.53 30.37 -26.96
CA VAL A 182 25.10 30.17 -25.63
C VAL A 182 25.81 31.44 -25.14
N GLU A 183 26.57 32.12 -26.01
CA GLU A 183 27.22 33.42 -25.65
C GLU A 183 26.18 34.49 -25.35
N ARG A 184 25.08 34.57 -26.10
CA ARG A 184 24.00 35.49 -25.86
C ARG A 184 23.35 35.27 -24.49
N GLN A 185 23.05 34.00 -24.15
CA GLN A 185 22.50 33.64 -22.84
C GLN A 185 23.47 33.98 -21.69
N GLN A 186 24.76 33.72 -21.87
CA GLN A 186 25.77 34.09 -20.85
C GLN A 186 25.90 35.57 -20.62
N THR A 187 25.71 36.41 -21.65
CA THR A 187 25.73 37.88 -21.52
C THR A 187 24.45 38.42 -20.87
N GLU A 188 23.30 37.80 -21.10
CA GLU A 188 22.04 38.20 -20.44
C GLU A 188 22.03 37.88 -18.96
N PHE A 189 22.59 36.72 -18.52
CA PHE A 189 22.71 36.34 -17.11
C PHE A 189 23.90 37.01 -16.38
N GLY A 190 24.82 37.65 -17.10
CA GLY A 190 26.01 38.26 -16.52
C GLY A 190 25.85 39.73 -16.11
N THR A 191 24.71 40.37 -16.35
CA THR A 191 24.48 41.82 -16.09
C THR A 191 23.59 42.14 -14.91
N GLU A 192 23.21 41.17 -14.07
CA GLU A 192 22.60 41.45 -12.76
C GLU A 192 23.63 41.27 -11.64
N LYS A 193 24.36 42.36 -11.37
CA LYS A 193 25.05 42.63 -10.08
C LYS A 193 24.79 44.05 -9.66
#